data_652f32803d70caea6e6b42bd485794f4
#
_entry.id   652f32803d70caea6e6b42bd485794f4
#
_cell.length_a   1.000
_cell.length_b   1.000
_cell.length_c   1.000
_cell.angle_alpha   90.00
_cell.angle_beta   90.00
_cell.angle_gamma   90.00
#
_symmetry.space_group_name_H-M   'P 1'
#
loop_
_entity.id
_entity.type
_entity.pdbx_description
1 polymer ?
#
loop_
_entity_poly.entity_id
_entity_poly.type
_entity_poly.pdbx_seq_one_letter_code
_entity_poly.pdbx_strand_id
1 'polypeptide(L)'
;MQVRAARTRQALINAAAKLIDDRGMKGTGLLDVSRAAGVSKGALYFHFTSKDELITAVADEARCSVRALAAEHLDSQSSTLAGAARFTDAMSRRMREDHVLRAGLRLESEGAVSKVTGGESLRETWLSTLRGRLAKDAAEGALRQGTDARDTANLLAAVTVGLESLGREDESWWDPEVTSGIWQLLMLFAGPQQQLEQVTRLTGEQEAAHPREAEPTPEREVLGEVREFTPSVPSPSSPADLMEVAGAARAS
;
A
#
# COMPACT_ATOMS: atom_id res chain seq x y z
N MET A 1 26.35 -24.23 16.35
CA MET A 1 26.89 -23.28 15.32
C MET A 1 25.80 -22.72 14.41
N GLN A 2 24.89 -23.52 13.89
CA GLN A 2 23.81 -23.07 12.94
C GLN A 2 22.93 -21.95 13.46
N VAL A 3 22.49 -21.96 14.75
CA VAL A 3 21.61 -20.95 15.33
C VAL A 3 22.28 -19.55 15.34
N ARG A 4 23.58 -19.47 15.63
CA ARG A 4 24.31 -18.20 15.63
C ARG A 4 24.47 -17.64 14.22
N ALA A 5 24.76 -18.51 13.25
CA ALA A 5 24.85 -18.11 11.84
C ALA A 5 23.50 -17.60 11.32
N ALA A 6 22.39 -18.29 11.62
CA ALA A 6 21.03 -17.85 11.26
C ALA A 6 20.68 -16.48 11.85
N ARG A 7 21.00 -16.24 13.14
CA ARG A 7 20.79 -14.95 13.78
C ARG A 7 21.60 -13.82 13.14
N THR A 8 22.86 -14.08 12.78
CA THR A 8 23.70 -13.09 12.10
C THR A 8 23.15 -12.77 10.71
N ARG A 9 22.72 -13.79 9.96
CA ARG A 9 22.08 -13.60 8.64
C ARG A 9 20.82 -12.74 8.76
N GLN A 10 19.96 -13.02 9.74
CA GLN A 10 18.75 -12.26 9.98
C GLN A 10 19.03 -10.81 10.38
N ALA A 11 20.04 -10.59 11.23
CA ALA A 11 20.44 -9.23 11.61
C ALA A 11 20.91 -8.42 10.39
N LEU A 12 21.62 -9.06 9.44
CA LEU A 12 22.05 -8.42 8.19
C LEU A 12 20.85 -8.07 7.30
N ILE A 13 19.87 -8.98 7.16
CA ILE A 13 18.63 -8.73 6.38
C ILE A 13 17.86 -7.56 6.99
N ASN A 14 17.65 -7.56 8.31
CA ASN A 14 16.92 -6.49 8.99
C ASN A 14 17.63 -5.13 8.87
N ALA A 15 18.95 -5.11 9.00
CA ALA A 15 19.74 -3.88 8.83
C ALA A 15 19.68 -3.37 7.38
N ALA A 16 19.78 -4.27 6.40
CA ALA A 16 19.64 -3.92 4.99
C ALA A 16 18.25 -3.39 4.69
N ALA A 17 17.21 -4.05 5.19
CA ALA A 17 15.83 -3.63 5.02
C ALA A 17 15.60 -2.21 5.56
N LYS A 18 16.07 -1.91 6.77
CA LYS A 18 15.96 -0.56 7.34
C LYS A 18 16.67 0.49 6.47
N LEU A 19 17.89 0.23 6.01
CA LEU A 19 18.63 1.16 5.17
C LEU A 19 17.98 1.33 3.79
N ILE A 20 17.43 0.27 3.21
CA ILE A 20 16.71 0.32 1.94
C ILE A 20 15.40 1.10 2.10
N ASP A 21 14.67 0.87 3.18
CA ASP A 21 13.44 1.61 3.49
C ASP A 21 13.72 3.11 3.61
N ASP A 22 14.79 3.50 4.30
CA ASP A 22 15.16 4.90 4.52
C ASP A 22 15.74 5.58 3.26
N ARG A 23 16.64 4.91 2.54
CA ARG A 23 17.52 5.54 1.52
C ARG A 23 17.41 4.95 0.12
N GLY A 24 16.61 3.88 -0.06
CA GLY A 24 16.51 3.11 -1.28
C GLY A 24 17.71 2.20 -1.54
N MET A 25 17.60 1.40 -2.61
CA MET A 25 18.64 0.44 -3.00
C MET A 25 19.98 1.13 -3.30
N LYS A 26 19.93 2.25 -4.05
CA LYS A 26 21.16 2.96 -4.47
C LYS A 26 21.92 3.55 -3.29
N GLY A 27 21.20 4.05 -2.29
CA GLY A 27 21.77 4.64 -1.07
C GLY A 27 22.28 3.64 -0.03
N THR A 28 22.15 2.33 -0.27
CA THR A 28 22.51 1.27 0.68
C THR A 28 23.78 0.52 0.21
N GLY A 29 24.86 0.64 0.98
CA GLY A 29 26.12 -0.06 0.75
C GLY A 29 26.29 -1.28 1.68
N LEU A 30 26.98 -2.35 1.22
CA LEU A 30 27.24 -3.55 2.04
C LEU A 30 27.96 -3.22 3.36
N LEU A 31 28.91 -2.28 3.33
CA LEU A 31 29.63 -1.87 4.53
C LEU A 31 28.75 -1.09 5.53
N ASP A 32 27.77 -0.34 5.03
CA ASP A 32 26.80 0.34 5.88
C ASP A 32 25.88 -0.66 6.56
N VAL A 33 25.48 -1.71 5.82
CA VAL A 33 24.68 -2.83 6.38
C VAL A 33 25.46 -3.56 7.47
N SER A 34 26.76 -3.89 7.26
CA SER A 34 27.56 -4.56 8.29
C SER A 34 27.71 -3.74 9.56
N ARG A 35 27.88 -2.41 9.42
CA ARG A 35 27.94 -1.48 10.57
C ARG A 35 26.59 -1.39 11.29
N ALA A 36 25.51 -1.26 10.55
CA ALA A 36 24.16 -1.18 11.10
C ALA A 36 23.75 -2.47 11.82
N ALA A 37 24.17 -3.63 11.30
CA ALA A 37 23.92 -4.94 11.93
C ALA A 37 24.87 -5.24 13.12
N GLY A 38 25.88 -4.40 13.36
CA GLY A 38 26.89 -4.67 14.41
C GLY A 38 27.77 -5.89 14.16
N VAL A 39 28.00 -6.26 12.89
CA VAL A 39 28.78 -7.43 12.50
C VAL A 39 30.04 -7.04 11.72
N SER A 40 31.06 -7.89 11.77
CA SER A 40 32.29 -7.64 11.02
C SER A 40 32.07 -7.77 9.50
N LYS A 41 32.90 -7.08 8.71
CA LYS A 41 32.94 -7.23 7.24
C LYS A 41 33.08 -8.68 6.81
N GLY A 42 33.95 -9.45 7.50
CA GLY A 42 34.14 -10.88 7.21
C GLY A 42 32.87 -11.71 7.44
N ALA A 43 32.11 -11.42 8.52
CA ALA A 43 30.86 -12.09 8.81
C ALA A 43 29.78 -11.74 7.75
N LEU A 44 29.75 -10.51 7.26
CA LEU A 44 28.85 -10.13 6.16
C LEU A 44 29.17 -10.94 4.91
N TYR A 45 30.43 -10.95 4.45
CA TYR A 45 30.80 -11.67 3.21
C TYR A 45 30.72 -13.19 3.34
N PHE A 46 30.70 -13.73 4.56
CA PHE A 46 30.38 -15.14 4.79
C PHE A 46 28.92 -15.48 4.48
N HIS A 47 27.99 -14.53 4.71
CA HIS A 47 26.55 -14.73 4.50
C HIS A 47 26.05 -14.23 3.15
N PHE A 48 26.65 -13.17 2.61
CA PHE A 48 26.24 -12.53 1.36
C PHE A 48 27.45 -12.13 0.53
N THR A 49 27.63 -12.81 -0.60
CA THR A 49 28.78 -12.60 -1.49
C THR A 49 28.66 -11.32 -2.30
N SER A 50 27.43 -10.82 -2.48
CA SER A 50 27.14 -9.63 -3.26
C SER A 50 25.98 -8.83 -2.66
N LYS A 51 25.85 -7.58 -3.12
CA LYS A 51 24.70 -6.74 -2.79
C LYS A 51 23.40 -7.33 -3.34
N ASP A 52 23.46 -7.93 -4.52
CA ASP A 52 22.30 -8.52 -5.18
C ASP A 52 21.77 -9.72 -4.40
N GLU A 53 22.64 -10.55 -3.83
CA GLU A 53 22.24 -11.66 -2.96
C GLU A 53 21.52 -11.16 -1.70
N LEU A 54 22.02 -10.09 -1.10
CA LEU A 54 21.37 -9.47 0.07
C LEU A 54 20.02 -8.86 -0.29
N ILE A 55 19.91 -8.16 -1.42
CA ILE A 55 18.66 -7.60 -1.94
C ILE A 55 17.63 -8.71 -2.20
N THR A 56 18.08 -9.81 -2.82
CA THR A 56 17.24 -10.99 -3.04
C THR A 56 16.69 -11.53 -1.72
N ALA A 57 17.53 -11.65 -0.70
CA ALA A 57 17.10 -12.14 0.61
C ALA A 57 16.06 -11.22 1.28
N VAL A 58 16.20 -9.89 1.17
CA VAL A 58 15.20 -8.94 1.67
C VAL A 58 13.88 -9.07 0.90
N ALA A 59 13.95 -9.16 -0.43
CA ALA A 59 12.76 -9.32 -1.28
C ALA A 59 12.03 -10.65 -1.02
N ASP A 60 12.76 -11.74 -0.81
CA ASP A 60 12.18 -13.06 -0.51
C ASP A 60 11.47 -13.08 0.84
N GLU A 61 12.04 -12.43 1.86
CA GLU A 61 11.41 -12.35 3.17
C GLU A 61 10.14 -11.48 3.14
N ALA A 62 10.18 -10.36 2.42
CA ALA A 62 8.99 -9.54 2.16
C ALA A 62 7.91 -10.33 1.41
N ARG A 63 8.31 -11.14 0.40
CA ARG A 63 7.39 -12.00 -0.34
C ARG A 63 6.76 -13.06 0.56
N CYS A 64 7.51 -13.66 1.48
CA CYS A 64 6.96 -14.58 2.46
C CYS A 64 5.89 -13.91 3.35
N SER A 65 6.14 -12.67 3.81
CA SER A 65 5.16 -11.88 4.57
C SER A 65 3.88 -11.64 3.77
N VAL A 66 3.99 -11.20 2.51
CA VAL A 66 2.82 -10.97 1.64
C VAL A 66 2.04 -12.26 1.38
N ARG A 67 2.72 -13.37 1.11
CA ARG A 67 2.08 -14.68 0.92
C ARG A 67 1.31 -15.13 2.15
N ALA A 68 1.90 -14.97 3.33
CA ALA A 68 1.24 -15.32 4.59
C ALA A 68 -0.04 -14.51 4.79
N LEU A 69 0.00 -13.18 4.57
CA LEU A 69 -1.18 -12.32 4.64
C LEU A 69 -2.25 -12.69 3.59
N ALA A 70 -1.83 -13.00 2.36
CA ALA A 70 -2.76 -13.42 1.32
C ALA A 70 -3.45 -14.75 1.66
N ALA A 71 -2.69 -15.74 2.12
CA ALA A 71 -3.23 -17.03 2.54
C ALA A 71 -4.21 -16.88 3.72
N GLU A 72 -3.87 -16.05 4.71
CA GLU A 72 -4.72 -15.83 5.88
C GLU A 72 -6.04 -15.13 5.53
N HIS A 73 -5.99 -14.11 4.68
CA HIS A 73 -7.12 -13.22 4.47
C HIS A 73 -7.85 -13.43 3.13
N LEU A 74 -7.14 -13.81 2.07
CA LEU A 74 -7.76 -14.02 0.76
C LEU A 74 -8.25 -15.45 0.57
N ASP A 75 -7.53 -16.47 1.07
CA ASP A 75 -7.88 -17.87 0.80
C ASP A 75 -9.00 -18.44 1.68
N SER A 76 -9.14 -17.93 2.89
CA SER A 76 -9.98 -18.54 3.95
C SER A 76 -11.43 -18.06 4.00
N GLN A 77 -11.89 -17.17 3.10
CA GLN A 77 -13.13 -16.42 3.32
C GLN A 77 -14.28 -16.80 2.40
N SER A 78 -15.49 -16.67 2.94
CA SER A 78 -16.75 -16.85 2.20
C SER A 78 -17.02 -15.74 1.17
N SER A 79 -16.47 -14.53 1.37
CA SER A 79 -16.59 -13.39 0.47
C SER A 79 -15.22 -12.85 0.13
N THR A 80 -14.90 -12.79 -1.16
CA THR A 80 -13.63 -12.26 -1.66
C THR A 80 -13.44 -10.78 -1.31
N LEU A 81 -14.48 -9.96 -1.38
CA LEU A 81 -14.42 -8.55 -1.00
C LEU A 81 -14.11 -8.36 0.48
N ALA A 82 -14.75 -9.14 1.35
CA ALA A 82 -14.44 -9.11 2.78
C ALA A 82 -13.02 -9.61 3.08
N GLY A 83 -12.54 -10.61 2.35
CA GLY A 83 -11.14 -11.06 2.41
C GLY A 83 -10.18 -9.97 1.97
N ALA A 84 -10.45 -9.28 0.87
CA ALA A 84 -9.64 -8.19 0.37
C ALA A 84 -9.58 -7.00 1.35
N ALA A 85 -10.70 -6.66 2.01
CA ALA A 85 -10.72 -5.64 3.05
C ALA A 85 -9.78 -5.99 4.21
N ARG A 86 -9.88 -7.22 4.74
CA ARG A 86 -8.99 -7.69 5.81
C ARG A 86 -7.53 -7.76 5.38
N PHE A 87 -7.27 -8.20 4.15
CA PHE A 87 -5.92 -8.21 3.60
C PHE A 87 -5.32 -6.80 3.55
N THR A 88 -6.07 -5.82 3.04
CA THR A 88 -5.61 -4.42 2.96
C THR A 88 -5.35 -3.84 4.34
N ASP A 89 -6.24 -4.07 5.30
CA ASP A 89 -6.08 -3.62 6.69
C ASP A 89 -4.86 -4.29 7.36
N ALA A 90 -4.69 -5.60 7.21
CA ALA A 90 -3.54 -6.33 7.73
C ALA A 90 -2.23 -5.87 7.06
N MET A 91 -2.25 -5.58 5.75
CA MET A 91 -1.13 -5.02 5.02
C MET A 91 -0.76 -3.64 5.55
N SER A 92 -1.74 -2.74 5.75
CA SER A 92 -1.52 -1.40 6.29
C SER A 92 -0.92 -1.43 7.70
N ARG A 93 -1.44 -2.27 8.59
CA ARG A 93 -0.85 -2.49 9.91
C ARG A 93 0.59 -3.01 9.83
N ARG A 94 0.83 -4.01 8.97
CA ARG A 94 2.17 -4.56 8.78
C ARG A 94 3.15 -3.54 8.24
N MET A 95 2.72 -2.65 7.34
CA MET A 95 3.52 -1.56 6.79
C MET A 95 4.01 -0.58 7.87
N ARG A 96 3.27 -0.37 8.95
CA ARG A 96 3.69 0.49 10.06
C ARG A 96 4.86 -0.09 10.85
N GLU A 97 4.95 -1.41 10.97
CA GLU A 97 5.86 -2.09 11.89
C GLU A 97 7.03 -2.80 11.20
N ASP A 98 6.86 -3.20 9.93
CA ASP A 98 7.77 -4.13 9.25
C ASP A 98 8.60 -3.43 8.16
N HIS A 99 9.82 -3.05 8.52
CA HIS A 99 10.79 -2.48 7.58
C HIS A 99 11.14 -3.43 6.43
N VAL A 100 11.09 -4.75 6.65
CA VAL A 100 11.41 -5.74 5.60
C VAL A 100 10.34 -5.70 4.52
N LEU A 101 9.08 -5.65 4.92
CA LEU A 101 7.97 -5.52 3.98
C LEU A 101 8.07 -4.21 3.18
N ARG A 102 8.27 -3.07 3.85
CA ARG A 102 8.43 -1.77 3.19
C ARG A 102 9.62 -1.75 2.24
N ALA A 103 10.76 -2.29 2.67
CA ALA A 103 11.95 -2.39 1.83
C ALA A 103 11.70 -3.26 0.59
N GLY A 104 11.05 -4.41 0.72
CA GLY A 104 10.69 -5.28 -0.39
C GLY A 104 9.82 -4.60 -1.43
N LEU A 105 8.76 -3.90 -1.00
CA LEU A 105 7.87 -3.15 -1.87
C LEU A 105 8.58 -1.95 -2.53
N ARG A 106 9.50 -1.30 -1.82
CA ARG A 106 10.34 -0.25 -2.39
C ARG A 106 11.29 -0.79 -3.46
N LEU A 107 11.95 -1.91 -3.20
CA LEU A 107 12.80 -2.58 -4.17
C LEU A 107 12.03 -2.96 -5.45
N GLU A 108 10.78 -3.37 -5.31
CA GLU A 108 9.91 -3.64 -6.44
C GLU A 108 9.59 -2.38 -7.23
N SER A 109 9.20 -1.29 -6.57
CA SER A 109 8.89 -0.01 -7.22
C SER A 109 10.11 0.62 -7.90
N GLU A 110 11.32 0.41 -7.36
CA GLU A 110 12.59 0.81 -8.00
C GLU A 110 13.01 -0.12 -9.16
N GLY A 111 12.24 -1.17 -9.44
CA GLY A 111 12.55 -2.18 -10.46
C GLY A 111 13.77 -3.04 -10.13
N ALA A 112 14.19 -3.06 -8.87
CA ALA A 112 15.37 -3.79 -8.43
C ALA A 112 15.12 -5.30 -8.41
N VAL A 113 13.96 -5.73 -7.94
CA VAL A 113 13.58 -7.15 -7.85
C VAL A 113 13.60 -7.80 -9.24
N SER A 114 12.95 -7.18 -10.22
CA SER A 114 12.89 -7.71 -11.58
C SER A 114 14.27 -7.86 -12.23
N LYS A 115 15.18 -6.93 -11.96
CA LYS A 115 16.54 -6.93 -12.54
C LYS A 115 17.46 -7.96 -11.89
N VAL A 116 17.32 -8.17 -10.58
CA VAL A 116 18.26 -8.98 -9.78
C VAL A 116 17.78 -10.41 -9.63
N THR A 117 16.48 -10.62 -9.41
CA THR A 117 15.97 -11.97 -9.08
C THR A 117 15.25 -12.66 -10.22
N GLY A 118 14.81 -11.91 -11.26
CA GLY A 118 13.90 -12.46 -12.29
C GLY A 118 12.62 -13.04 -11.70
N GLY A 119 12.36 -12.77 -10.42
CA GLY A 119 11.30 -13.39 -9.62
C GLY A 119 9.95 -12.75 -9.79
N GLU A 120 8.95 -13.47 -9.29
CA GLU A 120 7.57 -12.99 -9.22
C GLU A 120 7.47 -11.70 -8.41
N SER A 121 6.70 -10.73 -8.91
CA SER A 121 6.38 -9.48 -8.22
C SER A 121 5.68 -9.74 -6.89
N LEU A 122 6.04 -8.98 -5.83
CA LEU A 122 5.33 -9.05 -4.55
C LEU A 122 3.83 -8.75 -4.73
N ARG A 123 3.53 -7.80 -5.62
CA ARG A 123 2.14 -7.44 -5.94
C ARG A 123 1.42 -8.55 -6.67
N GLU A 124 2.05 -9.21 -7.64
CA GLU A 124 1.45 -10.33 -8.36
C GLU A 124 1.15 -11.52 -7.45
N THR A 125 1.95 -11.72 -6.39
CA THR A 125 1.75 -12.79 -5.39
C THR A 125 0.33 -12.81 -4.79
N TRP A 126 -0.25 -11.66 -4.48
CA TRP A 126 -1.61 -11.58 -3.92
C TRP A 126 -2.67 -11.23 -4.99
N LEU A 127 -2.29 -10.50 -6.03
CA LEU A 127 -3.21 -10.05 -7.07
C LEU A 127 -3.73 -11.20 -7.92
N SER A 128 -2.90 -12.19 -8.22
CA SER A 128 -3.33 -13.41 -8.93
C SER A 128 -4.38 -14.18 -8.13
N THR A 129 -4.19 -14.34 -6.81
CA THR A 129 -5.17 -14.94 -5.90
C THR A 129 -6.47 -14.15 -5.90
N LEU A 130 -6.40 -12.83 -5.76
CA LEU A 130 -7.58 -11.95 -5.76
C LEU A 130 -8.38 -12.07 -7.08
N ARG A 131 -7.69 -12.01 -8.23
CA ARG A 131 -8.31 -12.15 -9.55
C ARG A 131 -9.02 -13.51 -9.72
N GLY A 132 -8.37 -14.60 -9.32
CA GLY A 132 -8.95 -15.94 -9.41
C GLY A 132 -10.22 -16.07 -8.57
N ARG A 133 -10.23 -15.51 -7.37
CA ARG A 133 -11.39 -15.55 -6.49
C ARG A 133 -12.55 -14.67 -6.96
N LEU A 134 -12.26 -13.45 -7.42
CA LEU A 134 -13.30 -12.57 -7.99
C LEU A 134 -13.93 -13.17 -9.25
N ALA A 135 -13.14 -13.84 -10.09
CA ALA A 135 -13.67 -14.55 -11.24
C ALA A 135 -14.62 -15.69 -10.82
N LYS A 136 -14.30 -16.42 -9.75
CA LYS A 136 -15.17 -17.41 -9.16
C LYS A 136 -16.45 -16.80 -8.59
N ASP A 137 -16.35 -15.75 -7.78
CA ASP A 137 -17.48 -15.03 -7.21
C ASP A 137 -18.43 -14.50 -8.30
N ALA A 138 -17.88 -14.00 -9.42
CA ALA A 138 -18.67 -13.56 -10.57
C ALA A 138 -19.44 -14.73 -11.22
N ALA A 139 -18.78 -15.89 -11.40
CA ALA A 139 -19.40 -17.08 -11.96
C ALA A 139 -20.51 -17.64 -11.06
N GLU A 140 -20.39 -17.49 -9.74
CA GLU A 140 -21.37 -17.91 -8.74
C GLU A 140 -22.47 -16.86 -8.48
N GLY A 141 -22.41 -15.69 -9.14
CA GLY A 141 -23.36 -14.60 -8.94
C GLY A 141 -23.22 -13.88 -7.57
N ALA A 142 -22.06 -14.02 -6.92
CA ALA A 142 -21.81 -13.42 -5.62
C ALA A 142 -21.40 -11.94 -5.72
N LEU A 143 -21.05 -11.45 -6.92
CA LEU A 143 -20.83 -10.02 -7.16
C LEU A 143 -22.14 -9.32 -7.50
N ARG A 144 -22.19 -8.01 -7.27
CA ARG A 144 -23.33 -7.18 -7.68
C ARG A 144 -23.54 -7.27 -9.18
N GLN A 145 -24.81 -7.33 -9.61
CA GLN A 145 -25.17 -7.35 -11.03
C GLN A 145 -24.58 -6.13 -11.76
N GLY A 146 -23.90 -6.36 -12.88
CA GLY A 146 -23.21 -5.35 -13.66
C GLY A 146 -21.77 -5.03 -13.19
N THR A 147 -21.27 -5.72 -12.16
CA THR A 147 -19.88 -5.56 -11.70
C THR A 147 -18.99 -6.57 -12.43
N ASP A 148 -17.96 -6.07 -13.13
CA ASP A 148 -16.95 -6.89 -13.76
C ASP A 148 -15.86 -7.31 -12.75
N ALA A 149 -15.52 -8.61 -12.74
CA ALA A 149 -14.54 -9.17 -11.80
C ALA A 149 -13.12 -8.61 -12.02
N ARG A 150 -12.74 -8.38 -13.28
CA ARG A 150 -11.42 -7.86 -13.66
C ARG A 150 -11.30 -6.40 -13.25
N ASP A 151 -12.33 -5.61 -13.51
CA ASP A 151 -12.35 -4.19 -13.14
C ASP A 151 -12.35 -4.02 -11.63
N THR A 152 -13.09 -4.88 -10.92
CA THR A 152 -13.05 -4.94 -9.45
C THR A 152 -11.64 -5.27 -8.95
N ALA A 153 -10.98 -6.30 -9.50
CA ALA A 153 -9.61 -6.64 -9.13
C ALA A 153 -8.63 -5.48 -9.38
N ASN A 154 -8.77 -4.79 -10.51
CA ASN A 154 -7.94 -3.64 -10.86
C ASN A 154 -8.14 -2.47 -9.89
N LEU A 155 -9.40 -2.19 -9.52
CA LEU A 155 -9.72 -1.14 -8.53
C LEU A 155 -9.11 -1.47 -7.16
N LEU A 156 -9.31 -2.70 -6.68
CA LEU A 156 -8.76 -3.13 -5.39
C LEU A 156 -7.22 -3.11 -5.37
N ALA A 157 -6.60 -3.49 -6.49
CA ALA A 157 -5.16 -3.38 -6.65
C ALA A 157 -4.68 -1.92 -6.61
N ALA A 158 -5.36 -1.03 -7.32
CA ALA A 158 -5.03 0.39 -7.34
C ALA A 158 -5.15 1.02 -5.95
N VAL A 159 -6.20 0.68 -5.19
CA VAL A 159 -6.40 1.15 -3.81
C VAL A 159 -5.29 0.63 -2.89
N THR A 160 -4.99 -0.67 -2.93
CA THR A 160 -3.95 -1.26 -2.06
C THR A 160 -2.57 -0.67 -2.36
N VAL A 161 -2.21 -0.52 -3.64
CA VAL A 161 -0.93 0.10 -4.05
C VAL A 161 -0.93 1.61 -3.75
N GLY A 162 -2.07 2.27 -3.88
CA GLY A 162 -2.23 3.68 -3.49
C GLY A 162 -1.99 3.90 -2.01
N LEU A 163 -2.60 3.10 -1.13
CA LEU A 163 -2.37 3.14 0.32
C LEU A 163 -0.91 2.85 0.67
N GLU A 164 -0.27 1.89 0.01
CA GLU A 164 1.16 1.61 0.17
C GLU A 164 2.00 2.85 -0.18
N SER A 165 1.74 3.46 -1.32
CA SER A 165 2.52 4.59 -1.82
C SER A 165 2.33 5.85 -0.97
N LEU A 166 1.09 6.22 -0.69
CA LEU A 166 0.74 7.41 0.11
C LEU A 166 1.21 7.28 1.55
N GLY A 167 1.07 6.12 2.15
CA GLY A 167 1.51 5.87 3.53
C GLY A 167 3.04 5.92 3.71
N ARG A 168 3.82 5.83 2.63
CA ARG A 168 5.27 6.09 2.70
C ARG A 168 5.61 7.56 2.88
N GLU A 169 4.76 8.44 2.39
CA GLU A 169 4.92 9.90 2.50
C GLU A 169 4.29 10.41 3.81
N ASP A 170 3.15 9.81 4.19
CA ASP A 170 2.39 10.14 5.39
C ASP A 170 1.76 8.87 5.97
N GLU A 171 2.28 8.40 7.11
CA GLU A 171 1.85 7.15 7.77
C GLU A 171 0.37 7.16 8.19
N SER A 172 -0.29 8.33 8.24
CA SER A 172 -1.73 8.43 8.54
C SER A 172 -2.59 7.70 7.51
N TRP A 173 -2.10 7.50 6.28
CA TRP A 173 -2.79 6.68 5.27
C TRP A 173 -2.91 5.21 5.63
N TRP A 174 -2.09 4.73 6.58
CA TRP A 174 -2.19 3.37 7.11
C TRP A 174 -3.05 3.28 8.36
N ASP A 175 -3.71 4.35 8.78
CA ASP A 175 -4.61 4.33 9.91
C ASP A 175 -5.84 3.45 9.60
N PRO A 176 -6.32 2.67 10.60
CA PRO A 176 -7.50 1.82 10.43
C PRO A 176 -8.75 2.59 9.99
N GLU A 177 -8.90 3.84 10.43
CA GLU A 177 -10.02 4.70 10.05
C GLU A 177 -10.01 5.04 8.56
N VAL A 178 -8.83 5.35 7.99
CA VAL A 178 -8.67 5.64 6.56
C VAL A 178 -8.96 4.40 5.72
N THR A 179 -8.35 3.26 6.07
CA THR A 179 -8.58 2.00 5.34
C THR A 179 -10.03 1.56 5.42
N SER A 180 -10.66 1.67 6.59
CA SER A 180 -12.07 1.34 6.81
C SER A 180 -13.01 2.24 6.00
N GLY A 181 -12.78 3.55 5.98
CA GLY A 181 -13.57 4.50 5.20
C GLY A 181 -13.52 4.22 3.70
N ILE A 182 -12.33 3.92 3.17
CA ILE A 182 -12.15 3.54 1.77
C ILE A 182 -12.94 2.26 1.46
N TRP A 183 -12.85 1.24 2.33
CA TRP A 183 -13.57 -0.01 2.13
C TRP A 183 -15.08 0.15 2.23
N GLN A 184 -15.60 1.00 3.10
CA GLN A 184 -17.03 1.32 3.14
C GLN A 184 -17.51 1.85 1.78
N LEU A 185 -16.78 2.79 1.18
CA LEU A 185 -17.10 3.32 -0.14
C LEU A 185 -17.02 2.22 -1.23
N LEU A 186 -15.98 1.40 -1.23
CA LEU A 186 -15.83 0.31 -2.20
C LEU A 186 -16.96 -0.71 -2.12
N MET A 187 -17.41 -1.04 -0.92
CA MET A 187 -18.52 -1.97 -0.71
C MET A 187 -19.85 -1.43 -1.23
N LEU A 188 -20.05 -0.11 -1.28
CA LEU A 188 -21.23 0.51 -1.91
C LEU A 188 -21.30 0.21 -3.42
N PHE A 189 -20.15 0.12 -4.09
CA PHE A 189 -20.07 -0.07 -5.54
C PHE A 189 -19.99 -1.55 -5.94
N ALA A 190 -19.19 -2.34 -5.26
CA ALA A 190 -18.85 -3.71 -5.66
C ALA A 190 -19.54 -4.80 -4.82
N GLY A 191 -19.98 -4.48 -3.60
CA GLY A 191 -20.56 -5.45 -2.68
C GLY A 191 -22.00 -5.83 -3.03
N PRO A 192 -22.42 -7.08 -2.75
CA PRO A 192 -23.83 -7.46 -2.85
C PRO A 192 -24.65 -6.64 -1.87
N GLN A 193 -25.89 -6.31 -2.28
CA GLN A 193 -26.77 -5.41 -1.54
C GLN A 193 -26.99 -5.80 -0.06
N GLN A 194 -26.94 -7.09 0.24
CA GLN A 194 -27.08 -7.65 1.59
C GLN A 194 -25.86 -7.44 2.51
N GLN A 195 -24.66 -7.24 1.96
CA GLN A 195 -23.44 -7.00 2.76
C GLN A 195 -23.32 -5.55 3.25
N LEU A 196 -23.97 -4.61 2.59
CA LEU A 196 -24.06 -3.22 3.05
C LEU A 196 -24.65 -3.10 4.46
N GLU A 197 -25.70 -3.86 4.75
CA GLU A 197 -26.32 -3.86 6.08
C GLU A 197 -25.41 -4.43 7.17
N GLN A 198 -24.54 -5.37 6.81
CA GLN A 198 -23.62 -6.01 7.74
C GLN A 198 -22.41 -5.10 8.07
N VAL A 199 -21.88 -4.40 7.07
CA VAL A 199 -20.79 -3.42 7.27
C VAL A 199 -21.28 -2.23 8.09
N THR A 200 -22.48 -1.72 7.80
CA THR A 200 -23.08 -0.61 8.56
C THR A 200 -23.33 -0.99 10.02
N ARG A 201 -23.69 -2.24 10.32
CA ARG A 201 -23.84 -2.71 11.71
C ARG A 201 -22.51 -2.79 12.45
N LEU A 202 -21.47 -3.33 11.82
CA LEU A 202 -20.14 -3.46 12.44
C LEU A 202 -19.49 -2.10 12.72
N THR A 203 -19.71 -1.12 11.85
CA THR A 203 -19.19 0.24 12.06
C THR A 203 -20.03 1.04 13.07
N GLY A 204 -21.34 0.83 13.10
CA GLY A 204 -22.21 1.44 14.11
C GLY A 204 -21.92 0.93 15.54
N GLU A 205 -21.50 -0.33 15.69
CA GLU A 205 -21.11 -0.88 16.97
C GLU A 205 -19.74 -0.36 17.46
N GLN A 206 -18.81 -0.05 16.54
CA GLN A 206 -17.53 0.57 16.90
C GLN A 206 -17.68 2.05 17.28
N GLU A 207 -18.57 2.79 16.62
CA GLU A 207 -18.84 4.18 16.94
C GLU A 207 -19.59 4.32 18.28
N ALA A 208 -20.43 3.35 18.63
CA ALA A 208 -21.11 3.27 19.94
C ALA A 208 -20.16 2.88 21.07
N ALA A 209 -19.08 2.18 20.80
CA ALA A 209 -18.08 1.75 21.78
C ALA A 209 -17.05 2.85 22.13
N HIS A 210 -16.94 3.91 21.32
CA HIS A 210 -16.11 5.10 21.59
C HIS A 210 -16.96 6.37 21.40
N PRO A 211 -17.74 6.78 22.43
CA PRO A 211 -18.42 8.06 22.38
C PRO A 211 -17.34 9.14 22.33
N ARG A 212 -17.36 9.94 21.25
CA ARG A 212 -16.55 11.15 21.17
C ARG A 212 -16.86 12.01 22.38
N GLU A 213 -15.85 12.27 23.23
CA GLU A 213 -15.95 13.33 24.21
C GLU A 213 -16.30 14.61 23.46
N ALA A 214 -17.46 15.17 23.77
CA ALA A 214 -17.92 16.40 23.17
C ALA A 214 -16.92 17.50 23.54
N GLU A 215 -16.17 17.99 22.54
CA GLU A 215 -15.42 19.23 22.70
C GLU A 215 -16.37 20.34 23.11
N PRO A 216 -16.03 21.15 24.14
CA PRO A 216 -16.88 22.25 24.55
C PRO A 216 -17.02 23.24 23.39
N THR A 217 -18.24 23.49 22.99
CA THR A 217 -18.62 24.47 21.98
C THR A 217 -18.02 25.82 22.34
N PRO A 218 -17.18 26.45 21.53
CA PRO A 218 -16.78 27.82 21.79
C PRO A 218 -18.00 28.75 21.64
N GLU A 219 -18.24 29.57 22.66
CA GLU A 219 -19.27 30.58 22.67
C GLU A 219 -19.21 31.45 21.41
N ARG A 220 -20.34 31.59 20.75
CA ARG A 220 -20.55 32.50 19.60
C ARG A 220 -20.27 33.92 20.02
N GLU A 221 -19.10 34.43 19.68
CA GLU A 221 -18.92 35.90 19.56
C GLU A 221 -19.53 36.35 18.22
N VAL A 222 -20.58 37.12 18.35
CA VAL A 222 -21.32 37.74 17.23
C VAL A 222 -20.59 38.97 16.77
N LEU A 223 -20.51 39.14 15.47
CA LEU A 223 -20.18 40.36 14.71
C LEU A 223 -18.85 40.34 13.94
N GLY A 224 -19.03 40.36 12.63
CA GLY A 224 -18.00 40.69 11.66
C GLY A 224 -18.44 40.35 10.23
N GLU A 225 -18.88 41.35 9.52
CA GLU A 225 -19.32 41.45 8.12
C GLU A 225 -18.76 40.35 7.17
N VAL A 226 -19.71 39.67 6.51
CA VAL A 226 -19.43 38.81 5.35
C VAL A 226 -19.03 39.71 4.17
N ARG A 227 -17.75 39.76 3.86
CA ARG A 227 -17.26 40.25 2.56
C ARG A 227 -17.45 39.14 1.54
N GLU A 228 -18.34 39.38 0.59
CA GLU A 228 -18.51 38.54 -0.60
C GLU A 228 -17.18 38.43 -1.37
N PHE A 229 -16.61 37.23 -1.39
CA PHE A 229 -15.47 36.91 -2.24
C PHE A 229 -16.00 36.56 -3.64
N THR A 230 -15.94 37.51 -4.57
CA THR A 230 -16.13 37.25 -5.98
C THR A 230 -14.80 36.88 -6.61
N PRO A 231 -14.61 35.65 -7.14
CA PRO A 231 -13.41 35.32 -7.88
C PRO A 231 -13.42 36.06 -9.22
N SER A 232 -12.49 37.00 -9.41
CA SER A 232 -12.22 37.62 -10.70
C SER A 232 -11.53 36.59 -11.62
N VAL A 233 -12.24 36.12 -12.63
CA VAL A 233 -11.72 35.37 -13.75
C VAL A 233 -11.04 36.37 -14.68
N PRO A 234 -9.73 36.25 -14.99
CA PRO A 234 -9.13 37.10 -16.01
C PRO A 234 -9.68 36.72 -17.40
N SER A 235 -10.20 37.70 -18.10
CA SER A 235 -10.60 37.56 -19.50
C SER A 235 -9.40 37.32 -20.40
N PRO A 236 -9.48 36.40 -21.40
CA PRO A 236 -8.40 36.20 -22.34
C PRO A 236 -8.27 37.41 -23.27
N SER A 237 -7.11 38.02 -23.23
CA SER A 237 -6.71 39.08 -24.15
C SER A 237 -6.24 38.45 -25.45
N SER A 238 -6.97 38.74 -26.51
CA SER A 238 -6.62 38.66 -27.97
C SER A 238 -6.49 37.26 -28.61
N PRO A 239 -7.07 37.07 -29.81
CA PRO A 239 -7.04 35.82 -30.60
C PRO A 239 -5.67 35.47 -31.20
N ALA A 240 -4.62 36.25 -30.98
CA ALA A 240 -3.29 36.02 -31.53
C ALA A 240 -2.45 34.99 -30.78
N ASP A 241 -2.72 34.74 -29.50
CA ASP A 241 -1.89 33.84 -28.65
C ASP A 241 -2.22 32.34 -28.78
N LEU A 242 -3.29 32.01 -29.52
CA LEU A 242 -3.69 30.61 -29.74
C LEU A 242 -3.01 29.92 -30.91
N MET A 243 -2.25 30.64 -31.75
CA MET A 243 -1.59 30.02 -32.90
C MET A 243 -0.13 29.61 -32.66
N GLU A 244 0.51 30.00 -31.57
CA GLU A 244 1.93 29.68 -31.33
C GLU A 244 2.14 28.34 -30.60
N VAL A 245 1.11 27.80 -29.92
CA VAL A 245 1.21 26.51 -29.22
C VAL A 245 0.99 25.29 -30.12
N ALA A 246 0.39 25.48 -31.31
CA ALA A 246 0.12 24.38 -32.27
C ALA A 246 1.30 24.06 -33.20
N GLY A 247 2.36 24.86 -33.20
CA GLY A 247 3.52 24.70 -34.11
C GLY A 247 4.67 23.83 -33.55
N ALA A 248 4.73 23.57 -32.27
CA ALA A 248 5.85 22.89 -31.61
C ALA A 248 5.74 21.35 -31.52
N ALA A 249 4.61 20.76 -31.92
CA ALA A 249 4.35 19.31 -31.78
C ALA A 249 4.59 18.51 -33.09
N ARG A 250 5.21 19.08 -34.14
CA ARG A 250 5.47 18.37 -35.42
C ARG A 250 6.94 18.29 -35.85
N ALA A 251 7.89 18.52 -34.95
CA ALA A 251 9.30 18.32 -35.26
C ALA A 251 10.03 17.76 -34.03
N SER A 252 9.92 16.48 -33.79
CA SER A 252 10.93 15.60 -33.17
C SER A 252 10.43 14.16 -33.25
#